data_a6b895546991dd2e3ece5cbde36e85c6
#
_entry.id   a6b895546991dd2e3ece5cbde36e85c6
#
_cell.length_a   1.000
_cell.length_b   1.000
_cell.length_c   1.000
_cell.angle_alpha   90.00
_cell.angle_beta   90.00
_cell.angle_gamma   90.00
#
_symmetry.space_group_name_H-M   'P 1'
#
loop_
_entity.id
_entity.type
_entity.pdbx_description
1 polymer ?
#
loop_
_entity_poly.entity_id
_entity_poly.type
_entity_poly.pdbx_seq_one_letter_code
_entity_poly.pdbx_strand_id
1 'polypeptide(L)'
;MSLAIIQSRAQTGVEAPAVSVEVHLSNGLPSFTLVGLPEAAVRESKDRVRSALMTSGLDFPIRRITLNLAPADLPKEGGRFDLAIALGLLCASGQLAENCLDGFECIGELALSGEVRPIRGVLPAALATRAAKRQLIVPLANAEEASLASGLTIYAVEHLMQLVLHFLGQQPLQPYQSKGLIAAPQHYPDLSDVQGQHAAKRALVVAAAGQHNLLLSGPPGTGKTLLASRLPGLLPPLTETEALQVAAIYSVVSYAPL
;
A
#
# COMPACT_ATOMS: atom_id res chain seq x y z
N MET A 1 -24.10 1.54 -23.67
CA MET A 1 -23.78 0.95 -22.36
C MET A 1 -22.32 0.60 -22.40
N SER A 2 -21.55 0.96 -21.40
CA SER A 2 -20.12 0.65 -21.33
C SER A 2 -19.77 0.15 -19.93
N LEU A 3 -18.88 -0.83 -19.86
CA LEU A 3 -18.37 -1.43 -18.63
C LEU A 3 -16.84 -1.34 -18.66
N ALA A 4 -16.22 -0.86 -17.59
CA ALA A 4 -14.79 -0.93 -17.39
C ALA A 4 -14.48 -1.66 -16.07
N ILE A 5 -13.43 -2.46 -16.06
CA ILE A 5 -13.01 -3.23 -14.89
C ILE A 5 -11.56 -2.90 -14.59
N ILE A 6 -11.32 -2.26 -13.46
CA ILE A 6 -9.99 -1.90 -12.99
C ILE A 6 -9.64 -2.76 -11.78
N GLN A 7 -8.42 -3.27 -11.76
CA GLN A 7 -7.96 -4.08 -10.64
C GLN A 7 -7.33 -3.21 -9.56
N SER A 8 -7.64 -3.54 -8.31
CA SER A 8 -7.14 -2.86 -7.12
C SER A 8 -6.95 -3.86 -5.97
N ARG A 9 -6.52 -3.38 -4.82
CA ARG A 9 -6.31 -4.18 -3.62
C ARG A 9 -7.00 -3.57 -2.41
N ALA A 10 -7.74 -4.39 -1.66
CA ALA A 10 -8.18 -4.04 -0.31
C ALA A 10 -7.02 -4.21 0.68
N GLN A 11 -7.26 -3.92 1.94
CA GLN A 11 -6.36 -4.22 3.04
C GLN A 11 -7.14 -4.97 4.12
N THR A 12 -6.60 -6.11 4.55
CA THR A 12 -7.17 -6.90 5.65
C THR A 12 -6.01 -7.36 6.53
N GLY A 13 -5.74 -6.61 7.61
CA GLY A 13 -4.51 -6.80 8.38
C GLY A 13 -3.28 -6.61 7.51
N VAL A 14 -2.41 -7.62 7.45
CA VAL A 14 -1.20 -7.65 6.62
C VAL A 14 -1.41 -8.28 5.24
N GLU A 15 -2.65 -8.60 4.88
CA GLU A 15 -3.01 -9.15 3.58
C GLU A 15 -3.62 -8.08 2.67
N ALA A 16 -3.46 -8.26 1.37
CA ALA A 16 -4.00 -7.36 0.35
C ALA A 16 -4.81 -8.14 -0.70
N PRO A 17 -6.04 -8.57 -0.35
CA PRO A 17 -6.89 -9.30 -1.29
C PRO A 17 -7.26 -8.45 -2.50
N ALA A 18 -7.39 -9.13 -3.66
CA ALA A 18 -7.76 -8.47 -4.90
C ALA A 18 -9.18 -7.92 -4.85
N VAL A 19 -9.37 -6.73 -5.43
CA VAL A 19 -10.67 -6.09 -5.61
C VAL A 19 -10.81 -5.65 -7.05
N SER A 20 -11.89 -6.06 -7.71
CA SER A 20 -12.28 -5.55 -9.02
C SER A 20 -13.20 -4.34 -8.85
N VAL A 21 -12.78 -3.21 -9.40
CA VAL A 21 -13.55 -1.97 -9.46
C VAL A 21 -14.27 -1.95 -10.81
N GLU A 22 -15.55 -2.28 -10.80
CA GLU A 22 -16.37 -2.37 -12.00
C GLU A 22 -17.20 -1.08 -12.13
N VAL A 23 -17.03 -0.38 -13.24
CA VAL A 23 -17.73 0.88 -13.54
C VAL A 23 -18.65 0.68 -14.74
N HIS A 24 -19.94 0.73 -14.51
CA HIS A 24 -20.96 0.60 -15.56
C HIS A 24 -21.66 1.93 -15.79
N LEU A 25 -21.64 2.39 -17.05
CA LEU A 25 -22.40 3.56 -17.49
C LEU A 25 -23.61 3.13 -18.31
N SER A 26 -24.79 3.58 -17.92
CA SER A 26 -26.04 3.31 -18.61
C SER A 26 -26.80 4.60 -18.91
N ASN A 27 -27.74 4.52 -19.86
CA ASN A 27 -28.66 5.61 -20.17
C ASN A 27 -29.67 5.78 -19.04
N GLY A 28 -30.13 7.00 -18.79
CA GLY A 28 -31.11 7.32 -17.77
C GLY A 28 -30.79 8.62 -17.04
N LEU A 29 -31.57 8.93 -16.02
CA LEU A 29 -31.30 10.08 -15.16
C LEU A 29 -29.94 9.93 -14.47
N PRO A 30 -29.14 11.02 -14.44
CA PRO A 30 -27.83 11.00 -13.79
C PRO A 30 -27.94 10.55 -12.33
N SER A 31 -27.26 9.51 -11.99
CA SER A 31 -27.18 8.97 -10.64
C SER A 31 -25.84 8.28 -10.41
N PHE A 32 -25.40 8.20 -9.16
CA PHE A 32 -24.20 7.48 -8.78
C PHE A 32 -24.56 6.49 -7.67
N THR A 33 -24.42 5.21 -7.97
CA THR A 33 -24.71 4.12 -7.03
C THR A 33 -23.43 3.34 -6.80
N LEU A 34 -23.06 3.13 -5.54
CA LEU A 34 -21.90 2.34 -5.12
C LEU A 34 -22.40 1.09 -4.39
N VAL A 35 -21.97 -0.08 -4.86
CA VAL A 35 -22.29 -1.39 -4.29
C VAL A 35 -21.02 -2.17 -3.94
N GLY A 36 -21.14 -3.27 -3.20
CA GLY A 36 -20.00 -4.09 -2.78
C GLY A 36 -19.55 -3.83 -1.35
N LEU A 37 -20.50 -3.51 -0.43
CA LEU A 37 -20.26 -3.23 1.00
C LEU A 37 -19.18 -2.18 1.28
N PRO A 38 -19.24 -1.00 0.65
CA PRO A 38 -18.27 0.05 0.93
C PRO A 38 -18.56 0.68 2.30
N GLU A 39 -17.51 0.96 3.06
CA GLU A 39 -17.58 1.80 4.25
C GLU A 39 -17.89 3.27 3.93
N ALA A 40 -18.17 4.08 4.96
CA ALA A 40 -18.51 5.49 4.80
C ALA A 40 -17.42 6.26 4.01
N ALA A 41 -16.15 6.05 4.33
CA ALA A 41 -15.02 6.70 3.67
C ALA A 41 -14.95 6.38 2.16
N VAL A 42 -15.33 5.17 1.74
CA VAL A 42 -15.39 4.79 0.32
C VAL A 42 -16.61 5.41 -0.36
N ARG A 43 -17.70 5.63 0.37
CA ARG A 43 -18.88 6.34 -0.18
C ARG A 43 -18.59 7.79 -0.53
N GLU A 44 -17.68 8.43 0.22
CA GLU A 44 -17.18 9.78 -0.05
C GLU A 44 -16.30 9.87 -1.30
N SER A 45 -15.77 8.74 -1.80
CA SER A 45 -14.98 8.69 -3.04
C SER A 45 -15.69 9.32 -4.22
N LYS A 46 -17.03 9.27 -4.27
CA LYS A 46 -17.82 9.90 -5.32
C LYS A 46 -17.48 11.38 -5.47
N ASP A 47 -17.48 12.12 -4.37
CA ASP A 47 -17.28 13.56 -4.40
C ASP A 47 -15.81 13.92 -4.62
N ARG A 48 -14.87 13.14 -4.04
CA ARG A 48 -13.43 13.30 -4.30
C ARG A 48 -13.09 13.04 -5.75
N VAL A 49 -13.50 11.90 -6.31
CA VAL A 49 -13.24 11.52 -7.70
C VAL A 49 -13.86 12.50 -8.67
N ARG A 50 -15.13 12.91 -8.44
CA ARG A 50 -15.79 13.90 -9.29
C ARG A 50 -15.02 15.21 -9.32
N SER A 51 -14.65 15.73 -8.16
CA SER A 51 -13.89 16.99 -8.08
C SER A 51 -12.52 16.85 -8.71
N ALA A 52 -11.80 15.74 -8.45
CA ALA A 52 -10.49 15.48 -9.03
C ALA A 52 -10.51 15.43 -10.56
N LEU A 53 -11.49 14.75 -11.15
CA LEU A 53 -11.68 14.72 -12.62
C LEU A 53 -11.94 16.11 -13.18
N MET A 54 -12.93 16.83 -12.63
CA MET A 54 -13.29 18.15 -13.11
C MET A 54 -12.17 19.18 -12.95
N THR A 55 -11.46 19.18 -11.82
CA THR A 55 -10.33 20.07 -11.57
C THR A 55 -9.13 19.76 -12.49
N SER A 56 -8.99 18.49 -12.89
CA SER A 56 -7.99 18.05 -13.86
C SER A 56 -8.39 18.33 -15.32
N GLY A 57 -9.53 18.99 -15.59
CA GLY A 57 -10.00 19.27 -16.93
C GLY A 57 -10.57 18.05 -17.68
N LEU A 58 -10.94 17.01 -16.95
CA LEU A 58 -11.53 15.78 -17.47
C LEU A 58 -13.05 15.78 -17.29
N ASP A 59 -13.77 15.11 -18.16
CA ASP A 59 -15.22 15.04 -18.09
C ASP A 59 -15.70 14.02 -17.06
N PHE A 60 -16.60 14.45 -16.17
CA PHE A 60 -17.33 13.53 -15.31
C PHE A 60 -18.65 13.11 -16.02
N PRO A 61 -18.88 11.79 -16.25
CA PRO A 61 -20.03 11.33 -17.05
C PRO A 61 -21.36 11.74 -16.45
N ILE A 62 -22.20 12.48 -17.23
CA ILE A 62 -23.57 12.86 -16.86
C ILE A 62 -24.50 11.71 -17.29
N ARG A 63 -24.36 10.55 -16.67
CA ARG A 63 -25.12 9.32 -16.94
C ARG A 63 -25.47 8.62 -15.65
N ARG A 64 -26.24 7.54 -15.74
CA ARG A 64 -26.42 6.64 -14.60
C ARG A 64 -25.15 5.80 -14.44
N ILE A 65 -24.44 6.03 -13.32
CA ILE A 65 -23.20 5.36 -12.95
C ILE A 65 -23.52 4.32 -11.88
N THR A 66 -23.17 3.06 -12.14
CA THR A 66 -23.16 2.01 -11.12
C THR A 66 -21.72 1.54 -10.96
N LEU A 67 -21.20 1.64 -9.75
CA LEU A 67 -19.85 1.22 -9.37
C LEU A 67 -19.98 0.05 -8.40
N ASN A 68 -19.31 -1.06 -8.73
CA ASN A 68 -19.27 -2.25 -7.89
C ASN A 68 -17.82 -2.54 -7.46
N LEU A 69 -17.62 -2.76 -6.17
CA LEU A 69 -16.34 -3.19 -5.60
C LEU A 69 -16.45 -4.68 -5.25
N ALA A 70 -16.02 -5.53 -6.15
CA ALA A 70 -16.10 -6.99 -5.99
C ALA A 70 -14.80 -7.58 -5.42
N PRO A 71 -14.86 -8.61 -4.55
CA PRO A 71 -16.07 -9.27 -4.03
C PRO A 71 -16.74 -8.47 -2.89
N ALA A 72 -18.04 -8.72 -2.66
CA ALA A 72 -18.83 -7.95 -1.70
C ALA A 72 -18.53 -8.28 -0.21
N ASP A 73 -17.97 -9.43 0.08
CA ASP A 73 -17.67 -9.94 1.42
C ASP A 73 -16.41 -9.37 2.07
N LEU A 74 -15.59 -8.62 1.31
CA LEU A 74 -14.38 -7.98 1.83
C LEU A 74 -14.69 -6.56 2.33
N PRO A 75 -14.16 -6.16 3.51
CA PRO A 75 -14.21 -4.78 3.93
C PRO A 75 -13.41 -3.88 2.98
N LYS A 76 -13.96 -2.71 2.64
CA LYS A 76 -13.32 -1.70 1.79
C LYS A 76 -13.27 -0.41 2.56
N GLU A 77 -12.06 -0.05 2.98
CA GLU A 77 -11.79 1.08 3.84
C GLU A 77 -10.98 2.17 3.12
N GLY A 78 -11.19 3.41 3.53
CA GLY A 78 -10.39 4.56 3.11
C GLY A 78 -10.54 4.96 1.64
N GLY A 79 -9.69 5.89 1.22
CA GLY A 79 -9.67 6.44 -0.15
C GLY A 79 -8.85 5.63 -1.16
N ARG A 80 -8.31 4.48 -0.79
CA ARG A 80 -7.37 3.71 -1.62
C ARG A 80 -7.89 3.30 -3.00
N PHE A 81 -9.21 3.28 -3.18
CA PHE A 81 -9.87 2.93 -4.44
C PHE A 81 -10.12 4.14 -5.34
N ASP A 82 -9.92 5.37 -4.88
CA ASP A 82 -10.27 6.59 -5.61
C ASP A 82 -9.61 6.63 -6.99
N LEU A 83 -8.31 6.28 -7.05
CA LEU A 83 -7.56 6.26 -8.29
C LEU A 83 -8.13 5.23 -9.29
N ALA A 84 -8.43 4.02 -8.82
CA ALA A 84 -9.03 2.97 -9.65
C ALA A 84 -10.44 3.35 -10.13
N ILE A 85 -11.23 4.00 -9.27
CA ILE A 85 -12.58 4.50 -9.61
C ILE A 85 -12.48 5.59 -10.70
N ALA A 86 -11.55 6.55 -10.56
CA ALA A 86 -11.35 7.60 -11.53
C ALA A 86 -10.96 7.04 -12.91
N LEU A 87 -9.97 6.14 -12.94
CA LEU A 87 -9.53 5.48 -14.18
C LEU A 87 -10.65 4.64 -14.81
N GLY A 88 -11.43 3.92 -13.99
CA GLY A 88 -12.58 3.17 -14.45
C GLY A 88 -13.66 4.05 -15.09
N LEU A 89 -13.93 5.24 -14.52
CA LEU A 89 -14.84 6.22 -15.10
C LEU A 89 -14.33 6.75 -16.44
N LEU A 90 -13.03 7.03 -16.55
CA LEU A 90 -12.41 7.51 -17.79
C LEU A 90 -12.46 6.44 -18.89
N CYS A 91 -12.19 5.17 -18.57
CA CYS A 91 -12.32 4.08 -19.52
C CYS A 91 -13.79 3.87 -19.93
N ALA A 92 -14.70 3.79 -18.98
CA ALA A 92 -16.13 3.57 -19.26
C ALA A 92 -16.76 4.74 -20.06
N SER A 93 -16.26 5.97 -19.91
CA SER A 93 -16.70 7.14 -20.68
C SER A 93 -16.03 7.28 -22.05
N GLY A 94 -15.02 6.46 -22.36
CA GLY A 94 -14.28 6.51 -23.62
C GLY A 94 -13.21 7.61 -23.69
N GLN A 95 -12.88 8.24 -22.55
CA GLN A 95 -11.77 9.20 -22.47
C GLN A 95 -10.41 8.50 -22.44
N LEU A 96 -10.37 7.25 -21.98
CA LEU A 96 -9.26 6.33 -22.11
C LEU A 96 -9.72 5.06 -22.86
N ALA A 97 -8.78 4.36 -23.49
CA ALA A 97 -9.06 3.08 -24.14
C ALA A 97 -9.49 2.03 -23.11
N GLU A 98 -10.48 1.20 -23.45
CA GLU A 98 -11.09 0.22 -22.55
C GLU A 98 -10.08 -0.72 -21.89
N ASN A 99 -9.06 -1.16 -22.64
CA ASN A 99 -8.07 -2.16 -22.20
C ASN A 99 -6.71 -1.54 -21.81
N CYS A 100 -6.60 -0.21 -21.66
CA CYS A 100 -5.32 0.42 -21.41
C CYS A 100 -4.71 0.07 -20.04
N LEU A 101 -5.53 -0.42 -19.12
CA LEU A 101 -5.14 -0.84 -17.76
C LEU A 101 -5.01 -2.36 -17.60
N ASP A 102 -5.06 -3.12 -18.71
CA ASP A 102 -4.85 -4.57 -18.65
C ASP A 102 -3.44 -4.88 -18.12
N GLY A 103 -3.38 -5.76 -17.14
CA GLY A 103 -2.12 -6.10 -16.47
C GLY A 103 -1.68 -5.13 -15.37
N PHE A 104 -2.45 -4.07 -15.08
CA PHE A 104 -2.18 -3.15 -13.97
C PHE A 104 -3.10 -3.40 -12.78
N GLU A 105 -2.61 -3.04 -11.60
CA GLU A 105 -3.39 -2.81 -10.39
C GLU A 105 -3.13 -1.38 -9.92
N CYS A 106 -4.18 -0.70 -9.44
CA CYS A 106 -4.10 0.71 -9.06
C CYS A 106 -4.56 0.90 -7.63
N ILE A 107 -3.75 1.56 -6.81
CA ILE A 107 -4.11 1.97 -5.45
C ILE A 107 -3.67 3.41 -5.21
N GLY A 108 -4.51 4.20 -4.54
CA GLY A 108 -4.20 5.58 -4.21
C GLY A 108 -5.44 6.39 -3.90
N GLU A 109 -5.33 7.33 -2.98
CA GLU A 109 -6.37 8.29 -2.65
C GLU A 109 -6.24 9.53 -3.52
N LEU A 110 -7.35 10.12 -3.95
CA LEU A 110 -7.36 11.37 -4.71
C LEU A 110 -7.72 12.56 -3.84
N ALA A 111 -6.91 13.61 -3.91
CA ALA A 111 -7.30 14.93 -3.49
C ALA A 111 -8.29 15.55 -4.49
N LEU A 112 -9.05 16.57 -4.08
CA LEU A 112 -9.97 17.30 -4.96
C LEU A 112 -9.26 18.01 -6.11
N SER A 113 -7.96 18.28 -5.96
CA SER A 113 -7.08 18.86 -7.00
C SER A 113 -6.70 17.87 -8.11
N GLY A 114 -6.87 16.54 -7.87
CA GLY A 114 -6.34 15.48 -8.74
C GLY A 114 -4.97 14.96 -8.30
N GLU A 115 -4.38 15.49 -7.22
CA GLU A 115 -3.19 14.92 -6.60
C GLU A 115 -3.46 13.53 -6.04
N VAL A 116 -2.46 12.66 -6.13
CA VAL A 116 -2.52 11.29 -5.62
C VAL A 116 -1.84 11.25 -4.26
N ARG A 117 -2.61 11.00 -3.21
CA ARG A 117 -2.18 10.99 -1.82
C ARG A 117 -1.69 9.62 -1.37
N PRO A 118 -0.73 9.58 -0.43
CA PRO A 118 -0.24 8.33 0.13
C PRO A 118 -1.34 7.56 0.87
N ILE A 119 -1.19 6.25 0.84
CA ILE A 119 -2.06 5.30 1.55
C ILE A 119 -1.22 4.36 2.43
N ARG A 120 -1.85 3.70 3.39
CA ARG A 120 -1.22 2.65 4.21
C ARG A 120 -1.28 1.30 3.53
N GLY A 121 -0.42 0.36 3.95
CA GLY A 121 -0.48 -1.03 3.51
C GLY A 121 -0.10 -1.20 2.04
N VAL A 122 0.83 -0.40 1.54
CA VAL A 122 1.29 -0.49 0.14
C VAL A 122 2.21 -1.68 -0.06
N LEU A 123 3.07 -2.01 0.90
CA LEU A 123 3.96 -3.17 0.78
C LEU A 123 3.19 -4.49 0.67
N PRO A 124 2.18 -4.80 1.52
CA PRO A 124 1.31 -5.96 1.30
C PRO A 124 0.67 -5.99 -0.09
N ALA A 125 0.17 -4.84 -0.57
CA ALA A 125 -0.42 -4.72 -1.90
C ALA A 125 0.61 -5.00 -3.01
N ALA A 126 1.82 -4.45 -2.89
CA ALA A 126 2.91 -4.68 -3.84
C ALA A 126 3.32 -6.16 -3.90
N LEU A 127 3.47 -6.83 -2.76
CA LEU A 127 3.78 -8.25 -2.70
C LEU A 127 2.69 -9.12 -3.36
N ALA A 128 1.42 -8.78 -3.10
CA ALA A 128 0.29 -9.49 -3.69
C ALA A 128 0.15 -9.22 -5.20
N THR A 129 0.40 -7.98 -5.67
CA THR A 129 0.40 -7.62 -7.10
C THR A 129 1.52 -8.35 -7.84
N ARG A 130 2.73 -8.45 -7.24
CA ARG A 130 3.84 -9.24 -7.78
C ARG A 130 3.45 -10.72 -7.94
N ALA A 131 2.83 -11.30 -6.90
CA ALA A 131 2.35 -12.69 -6.96
C ALA A 131 1.31 -12.91 -8.06
N ALA A 132 0.48 -11.90 -8.34
CA ALA A 132 -0.50 -11.89 -9.44
C ALA A 132 0.14 -11.64 -10.82
N LYS A 133 1.46 -11.40 -10.91
CA LYS A 133 2.20 -11.08 -12.15
C LYS A 133 1.65 -9.85 -12.86
N ARG A 134 1.23 -8.84 -12.11
CA ARG A 134 0.74 -7.56 -12.62
C ARG A 134 1.70 -6.43 -12.27
N GLN A 135 1.51 -5.28 -12.90
CA GLN A 135 2.20 -4.03 -12.63
C GLN A 135 1.40 -3.21 -11.62
N LEU A 136 2.05 -2.39 -10.83
CA LEU A 136 1.40 -1.63 -9.77
C LEU A 136 1.54 -0.12 -9.99
N ILE A 137 0.42 0.58 -9.95
CA ILE A 137 0.35 2.04 -9.93
C ILE A 137 0.11 2.49 -8.49
N VAL A 138 0.99 3.35 -7.97
CA VAL A 138 0.97 3.83 -6.59
C VAL A 138 1.25 5.32 -6.49
N PRO A 139 0.86 5.99 -5.39
CA PRO A 139 1.32 7.34 -5.09
C PRO A 139 2.85 7.41 -5.03
N LEU A 140 3.47 8.48 -5.53
CA LEU A 140 4.93 8.66 -5.50
C LEU A 140 5.50 8.54 -4.07
N ALA A 141 4.79 9.05 -3.08
CA ALA A 141 5.19 8.95 -1.68
C ALA A 141 5.29 7.50 -1.15
N ASN A 142 4.61 6.54 -1.80
CA ASN A 142 4.65 5.11 -1.44
C ASN A 142 5.58 4.28 -2.35
N ALA A 143 6.19 4.89 -3.35
CA ALA A 143 6.92 4.15 -4.39
C ALA A 143 8.14 3.41 -3.83
N GLU A 144 8.88 4.03 -2.90
CA GLU A 144 10.05 3.41 -2.27
C GLU A 144 9.63 2.19 -1.43
N GLU A 145 8.55 2.32 -0.65
CA GLU A 145 7.97 1.21 0.10
C GLU A 145 7.52 0.06 -0.83
N ALA A 146 6.82 0.38 -1.91
CA ALA A 146 6.39 -0.61 -2.90
C ALA A 146 7.59 -1.33 -3.55
N SER A 147 8.72 -0.64 -3.72
CA SER A 147 9.93 -1.16 -4.35
C SER A 147 10.63 -2.27 -3.55
N LEU A 148 10.30 -2.43 -2.26
CA LEU A 148 10.73 -3.57 -1.44
C LEU A 148 10.21 -4.91 -2.01
N ALA A 149 9.13 -4.90 -2.78
CA ALA A 149 8.67 -6.08 -3.52
C ALA A 149 9.53 -6.31 -4.78
N SER A 150 10.75 -6.81 -4.58
CA SER A 150 11.75 -7.04 -5.64
C SER A 150 11.17 -7.71 -6.88
N GLY A 151 11.43 -7.18 -8.08
CA GLY A 151 10.94 -7.70 -9.36
C GLY A 151 9.52 -7.26 -9.75
N LEU A 152 8.87 -6.40 -8.96
CA LEU A 152 7.61 -5.76 -9.34
C LEU A 152 7.88 -4.52 -10.18
N THR A 153 7.17 -4.37 -11.30
CA THR A 153 7.16 -3.11 -12.06
C THR A 153 6.18 -2.13 -11.41
N ILE A 154 6.68 -0.97 -11.01
CA ILE A 154 5.93 0.05 -10.29
C ILE A 154 5.89 1.34 -11.11
N TYR A 155 4.73 1.96 -11.20
CA TYR A 155 4.54 3.30 -11.74
C TYR A 155 4.12 4.23 -10.61
N ALA A 156 4.99 5.17 -10.29
CA ALA A 156 4.80 6.15 -9.24
C ALA A 156 4.20 7.43 -9.81
N VAL A 157 3.13 7.94 -9.19
CA VAL A 157 2.41 9.11 -9.68
C VAL A 157 2.08 10.09 -8.56
N GLU A 158 2.15 11.37 -8.88
CA GLU A 158 1.77 12.48 -7.99
C GLU A 158 0.40 13.06 -8.35
N HIS A 159 -0.02 12.90 -9.60
CA HIS A 159 -1.24 13.51 -10.11
C HIS A 159 -1.94 12.61 -11.13
N LEU A 160 -3.28 12.60 -11.11
CA LEU A 160 -4.12 11.82 -12.02
C LEU A 160 -3.78 12.06 -13.50
N MET A 161 -3.49 13.30 -13.87
CA MET A 161 -3.16 13.64 -15.26
C MET A 161 -1.91 12.95 -15.80
N GLN A 162 -0.94 12.59 -14.94
CA GLN A 162 0.23 11.82 -15.38
C GLN A 162 -0.17 10.45 -15.95
N LEU A 163 -1.16 9.79 -15.32
CA LEU A 163 -1.70 8.53 -15.84
C LEU A 163 -2.50 8.72 -17.13
N VAL A 164 -3.32 9.76 -17.18
CA VAL A 164 -4.09 10.06 -18.39
C VAL A 164 -3.15 10.29 -19.59
N LEU A 165 -2.12 11.12 -19.42
CA LEU A 165 -1.14 11.39 -20.47
C LEU A 165 -0.32 10.15 -20.85
N HIS A 166 -0.01 9.31 -19.86
CA HIS A 166 0.67 8.03 -20.09
C HIS A 166 -0.16 7.10 -20.95
N PHE A 167 -1.42 6.85 -20.58
CA PHE A 167 -2.30 5.94 -21.32
C PHE A 167 -2.78 6.48 -22.66
N LEU A 168 -2.75 7.79 -22.86
CA LEU A 168 -2.94 8.44 -24.18
C LEU A 168 -1.67 8.40 -25.05
N GLY A 169 -0.55 7.91 -24.53
CA GLY A 169 0.73 7.84 -25.26
C GLY A 169 1.42 9.20 -25.42
N GLN A 170 0.95 10.25 -24.74
CA GLN A 170 1.50 11.60 -24.86
C GLN A 170 2.74 11.82 -24.00
N GLN A 171 2.72 11.29 -22.76
CA GLN A 171 3.85 11.36 -21.82
C GLN A 171 4.01 10.00 -21.12
N PRO A 172 4.77 9.05 -21.70
CA PRO A 172 4.99 7.74 -21.12
C PRO A 172 5.72 7.84 -19.78
N LEU A 173 5.12 7.27 -18.73
CA LEU A 173 5.76 7.14 -17.43
C LEU A 173 6.87 6.07 -17.50
N GLN A 174 7.96 6.33 -16.83
CA GLN A 174 9.00 5.32 -16.64
C GLN A 174 8.72 4.51 -15.38
N PRO A 175 9.02 3.21 -15.38
CA PRO A 175 8.99 2.41 -14.16
C PRO A 175 9.84 3.04 -13.07
N TYR A 176 9.31 3.07 -11.85
CA TYR A 176 10.02 3.60 -10.69
C TYR A 176 11.26 2.78 -10.41
N GLN A 177 12.37 3.47 -10.22
CA GLN A 177 13.62 2.85 -9.78
C GLN A 177 13.89 3.28 -8.35
N SER A 178 13.99 2.29 -7.46
CA SER A 178 14.35 2.53 -6.06
C SER A 178 15.71 3.24 -5.97
N LYS A 179 15.78 4.21 -5.09
CA LYS A 179 17.04 4.88 -4.75
C LYS A 179 17.96 4.00 -3.90
N GLY A 180 17.45 2.83 -3.49
CA GLY A 180 18.11 1.89 -2.58
C GLY A 180 17.97 2.36 -1.13
N LEU A 181 17.35 1.55 -0.30
CA LEU A 181 17.39 1.78 1.14
C LEU A 181 18.80 1.45 1.61
N ILE A 182 19.64 2.47 1.78
CA ILE A 182 20.90 2.32 2.51
C ILE A 182 20.48 2.20 3.98
N ALA A 183 20.34 0.96 4.45
CA ALA A 183 20.18 0.70 5.87
C ALA A 183 21.41 1.28 6.58
N ALA A 184 21.22 2.35 7.32
CA ALA A 184 22.28 2.82 8.22
C ALA A 184 22.60 1.66 9.18
N PRO A 185 23.90 1.30 9.35
CA PRO A 185 24.27 0.25 10.27
C PRO A 185 23.76 0.61 11.66
N GLN A 186 22.77 -0.12 12.15
CA GLN A 186 22.27 0.08 13.51
C GLN A 186 23.33 -0.45 14.47
N HIS A 187 23.91 0.45 15.24
CA HIS A 187 24.85 0.09 16.28
C HIS A 187 24.07 -0.25 17.56
N TYR A 188 23.98 -1.52 17.87
CA TYR A 188 23.40 -1.97 19.13
C TYR A 188 24.46 -2.01 20.23
N PRO A 189 24.10 -1.64 21.49
CA PRO A 189 25.02 -1.75 22.61
C PRO A 189 25.44 -3.22 22.83
N ASP A 190 26.73 -3.45 23.04
CA ASP A 190 27.27 -4.79 23.19
C ASP A 190 26.99 -5.39 24.60
N LEU A 191 26.87 -6.69 24.65
CA LEU A 191 26.69 -7.43 25.93
C LEU A 191 27.96 -7.35 26.82
N SER A 192 29.12 -7.08 26.24
CA SER A 192 30.38 -6.87 26.97
C SER A 192 30.35 -5.66 27.90
N ASP A 193 29.54 -4.63 27.59
CA ASP A 193 29.35 -3.44 28.42
C ASP A 193 28.77 -3.77 29.82
N VAL A 194 28.09 -4.90 29.95
CA VAL A 194 27.47 -5.31 31.21
C VAL A 194 28.52 -6.00 32.07
N GLN A 195 28.85 -5.42 33.21
CA GLN A 195 29.80 -6.03 34.16
C GLN A 195 29.09 -7.13 35.00
N GLY A 196 29.82 -8.27 35.18
CA GLY A 196 29.27 -9.41 35.93
C GLY A 196 28.03 -10.05 35.24
N GLN A 197 27.03 -10.39 36.04
CA GLN A 197 25.74 -10.95 35.57
C GLN A 197 25.86 -12.20 34.66
N HIS A 198 26.83 -13.08 34.91
CA HIS A 198 27.19 -14.22 34.03
C HIS A 198 26.02 -15.13 33.69
N ALA A 199 25.17 -15.43 34.69
CA ALA A 199 24.00 -16.30 34.49
C ALA A 199 22.96 -15.63 33.57
N ALA A 200 22.67 -14.32 33.76
CA ALA A 200 21.72 -13.59 32.95
C ALA A 200 22.26 -13.37 31.54
N LYS A 201 23.54 -13.08 31.38
CA LYS A 201 24.18 -13.00 30.05
C LYS A 201 24.09 -14.33 29.30
N ARG A 202 24.36 -15.46 29.98
CA ARG A 202 24.25 -16.79 29.38
C ARG A 202 22.80 -17.07 28.96
N ALA A 203 21.81 -16.71 29.80
CA ALA A 203 20.40 -16.87 29.49
C ALA A 203 19.99 -16.04 28.26
N LEU A 204 20.46 -14.78 28.12
CA LEU A 204 20.24 -13.94 26.94
C LEU A 204 20.80 -14.56 25.66
N VAL A 205 22.04 -15.08 25.69
CA VAL A 205 22.65 -15.75 24.54
C VAL A 205 21.87 -16.98 24.12
N VAL A 206 21.44 -17.81 25.09
CA VAL A 206 20.62 -19.00 24.80
C VAL A 206 19.25 -18.60 24.24
N ALA A 207 18.61 -17.57 24.81
CA ALA A 207 17.33 -17.06 24.32
C ALA A 207 17.45 -16.53 22.91
N ALA A 208 18.50 -15.74 22.60
CA ALA A 208 18.75 -15.22 21.26
C ALA A 208 18.98 -16.35 20.24
N ALA A 209 19.82 -17.31 20.57
CA ALA A 209 20.16 -18.43 19.68
C ALA A 209 19.00 -19.38 19.44
N GLY A 210 18.11 -19.57 20.44
CA GLY A 210 16.98 -20.48 20.36
C GLY A 210 15.63 -19.81 20.07
N GLN A 211 15.63 -18.48 19.83
CA GLN A 211 14.39 -17.69 19.65
C GLN A 211 13.39 -17.87 20.83
N HIS A 212 13.93 -17.93 22.04
CA HIS A 212 13.13 -18.15 23.25
C HIS A 212 12.71 -16.84 23.88
N ASN A 213 11.53 -16.83 24.50
CA ASN A 213 11.12 -15.74 25.37
C ASN A 213 11.91 -15.79 26.68
N LEU A 214 12.32 -14.62 27.19
CA LEU A 214 13.03 -14.49 28.45
C LEU A 214 12.32 -13.50 29.36
N LEU A 215 12.06 -13.91 30.58
CA LEU A 215 11.54 -13.05 31.64
C LEU A 215 12.64 -12.70 32.64
N LEU A 216 12.91 -11.40 32.77
CA LEU A 216 13.85 -10.86 33.79
C LEU A 216 13.06 -10.33 34.97
N SER A 217 13.21 -10.98 36.15
CA SER A 217 12.57 -10.60 37.40
C SER A 217 13.61 -10.20 38.45
N GLY A 218 13.27 -9.26 39.33
CA GLY A 218 14.12 -8.79 40.41
C GLY A 218 13.83 -7.35 40.84
N PRO A 219 14.43 -6.88 41.95
CA PRO A 219 14.20 -5.54 42.48
C PRO A 219 14.64 -4.41 41.52
N PRO A 220 14.21 -3.16 41.74
CA PRO A 220 14.69 -2.01 41.00
C PRO A 220 16.24 -1.88 41.07
N GLY A 221 16.85 -1.38 40.01
CA GLY A 221 18.31 -1.13 39.97
C GLY A 221 19.21 -2.34 39.67
N THR A 222 18.66 -3.53 39.48
CA THR A 222 19.46 -4.74 39.20
C THR A 222 19.91 -4.93 37.76
N GLY A 223 19.72 -3.93 36.89
CA GLY A 223 20.19 -3.94 35.51
C GLY A 223 19.33 -4.72 34.51
N LYS A 224 18.07 -5.05 34.83
CA LYS A 224 17.16 -5.79 33.94
C LYS A 224 16.98 -5.11 32.58
N THR A 225 16.70 -3.81 32.56
CA THR A 225 16.55 -3.03 31.34
C THR A 225 17.88 -2.94 30.56
N LEU A 226 19.00 -2.82 31.29
CA LEU A 226 20.33 -2.82 30.69
C LEU A 226 20.60 -4.12 29.93
N LEU A 227 20.29 -5.28 30.54
CA LEU A 227 20.41 -6.58 29.89
C LEU A 227 19.46 -6.74 28.70
N ALA A 228 18.19 -6.39 28.88
CA ALA A 228 17.18 -6.51 27.83
C ALA A 228 17.56 -5.67 26.58
N SER A 229 18.12 -4.47 26.76
CA SER A 229 18.53 -3.59 25.65
C SER A 229 19.73 -4.12 24.84
N ARG A 230 20.40 -5.16 25.28
CA ARG A 230 21.49 -5.84 24.54
C ARG A 230 20.98 -6.98 23.66
N LEU A 231 19.76 -7.44 23.88
CA LEU A 231 19.19 -8.56 23.11
C LEU A 231 19.19 -8.31 21.59
N PRO A 232 18.83 -7.13 21.07
CA PRO A 232 18.85 -6.88 19.63
C PRO A 232 20.24 -7.10 18.98
N GLY A 233 21.32 -6.77 19.69
CA GLY A 233 22.71 -6.99 19.22
C GLY A 233 23.16 -8.46 19.21
N LEU A 234 22.41 -9.35 19.86
CA LEU A 234 22.68 -10.79 19.89
C LEU A 234 21.89 -11.57 18.85
N LEU A 235 20.81 -10.96 18.30
CA LEU A 235 19.97 -11.63 17.31
C LEU A 235 20.69 -11.67 15.95
N PRO A 236 20.53 -12.78 15.21
CA PRO A 236 21.01 -12.82 13.82
C PRO A 236 20.26 -11.81 12.98
N PRO A 237 20.85 -11.33 11.86
CA PRO A 237 20.13 -10.49 10.91
C PRO A 237 18.91 -11.23 10.37
N LEU A 238 17.83 -10.49 10.15
CA LEU A 238 16.62 -11.05 9.54
C LEU A 238 16.94 -11.54 8.12
N THR A 239 16.34 -12.63 7.73
CA THR A 239 16.29 -13.03 6.32
C THR A 239 15.43 -12.01 5.54
N GLU A 240 15.61 -11.93 4.22
CA GLU A 240 14.81 -11.03 3.37
C GLU A 240 13.30 -11.27 3.57
N THR A 241 12.88 -12.51 3.68
CA THR A 241 11.47 -12.87 3.90
C THR A 241 10.96 -12.35 5.25
N GLU A 242 11.73 -12.55 6.33
CA GLU A 242 11.37 -12.06 7.67
C GLU A 242 11.34 -10.51 7.70
N ALA A 243 12.32 -9.87 7.06
CA ALA A 243 12.38 -8.41 6.97
C ALA A 243 11.14 -7.86 6.24
N LEU A 244 10.72 -8.49 5.14
CA LEU A 244 9.51 -8.11 4.41
C LEU A 244 8.23 -8.33 5.23
N GLN A 245 8.16 -9.40 6.04
CA GLN A 245 7.02 -9.63 6.94
C GLN A 245 6.91 -8.53 8.01
N VAL A 246 8.04 -8.18 8.63
CA VAL A 246 8.09 -7.09 9.61
C VAL A 246 7.73 -5.76 8.95
N ALA A 247 8.32 -5.46 7.80
CA ALA A 247 8.03 -4.26 7.03
C ALA A 247 6.54 -4.17 6.63
N ALA A 248 5.91 -5.28 6.26
CA ALA A 248 4.48 -5.34 5.94
C ALA A 248 3.60 -4.95 7.15
N ILE A 249 3.96 -5.35 8.37
CA ILE A 249 3.26 -4.94 9.59
C ILE A 249 3.37 -3.41 9.79
N TYR A 250 4.58 -2.86 9.66
CA TYR A 250 4.79 -1.41 9.79
C TYR A 250 4.05 -0.62 8.70
N SER A 251 4.03 -1.11 7.47
CA SER A 251 3.29 -0.52 6.34
C SER A 251 1.81 -0.29 6.65
N VAL A 252 1.20 -1.21 7.39
CA VAL A 252 -0.23 -1.13 7.76
C VAL A 252 -0.47 -0.13 8.88
N VAL A 253 0.46 -0.01 9.84
CA VAL A 253 0.28 0.80 11.05
C VAL A 253 0.68 2.26 10.84
N SER A 254 1.67 2.53 9.99
CA SER A 254 2.32 3.84 9.86
C SER A 254 2.26 4.38 8.43
N TYR A 255 2.19 5.72 8.28
CA TYR A 255 2.46 6.43 7.01
C TYR A 255 3.95 6.77 6.85
N ALA A 256 4.79 6.49 7.84
CA ALA A 256 6.20 6.80 7.76
C ALA A 256 6.91 5.86 6.76
N PRO A 257 7.84 6.36 5.95
CA PRO A 257 8.73 5.50 5.18
C PRO A 257 9.51 4.60 6.17
N LEU A 258 9.65 3.35 5.80
CA LEU A 258 10.39 2.33 6.54
C LEU A 258 11.89 2.63 6.53
#